data_2ea5de3ba4004e1f510b9e2641919a4d
#
_entry.id   2ea5de3ba4004e1f510b9e2641919a4d
#
_cell.length_a   1.000
_cell.length_b   1.000
_cell.length_c   1.000
_cell.angle_alpha   90.00
_cell.angle_beta   90.00
_cell.angle_gamma   90.00
#
_symmetry.space_group_name_H-M   'P 1'
#
loop_
_entity.id
_entity.type
_entity.pdbx_description
1 polymer ?
#
loop_
_entity_poly.entity_id
_entity_poly.type
_entity_poly.pdbx_seq_one_letter_code
_entity_poly.pdbx_strand_id
1 'polypeptide(L)'
;MSALSREEFATEVEKMTNAPEEFKPQAYYDPDGDCIEFFVSDDKFYAERIDELVNVYYSRETQGEIVGSLIKGVSRVYKKILEKYPGFVIEIKDGKINLEHLFQAQLWGKERIEDEILVLTYQKLIEKARINNLESELEIEVA
;
A
#
# COMPACT_ATOMS: atom_id res chain seq x y z
N MET A 1 1.75 -18.26 -20.02
CA MET A 1 2.55 -18.50 -18.82
C MET A 1 1.67 -19.17 -17.76
N SER A 2 1.97 -20.40 -17.44
CA SER A 2 1.21 -21.11 -16.43
C SER A 2 1.53 -20.55 -15.04
N ALA A 3 0.50 -20.27 -14.27
CA ALA A 3 0.68 -19.89 -12.87
C ALA A 3 1.35 -21.07 -12.13
N LEU A 4 2.25 -20.77 -11.23
CA LEU A 4 2.87 -21.76 -10.38
C LEU A 4 1.79 -22.45 -9.54
N SER A 5 1.88 -23.78 -9.38
CA SER A 5 1.04 -24.47 -8.42
C SER A 5 1.38 -23.98 -7.01
N ARG A 6 0.47 -24.23 -6.07
CA ARG A 6 0.70 -23.86 -4.67
C ARG A 6 1.96 -24.48 -4.09
N GLU A 7 2.26 -25.73 -4.49
CA GLU A 7 3.46 -26.44 -4.07
C GLU A 7 4.73 -25.87 -4.70
N GLU A 8 4.65 -25.52 -5.98
CA GLU A 8 5.76 -24.88 -6.69
C GLU A 8 6.08 -23.51 -6.12
N PHE A 9 5.04 -22.74 -5.80
CA PHE A 9 5.20 -21.43 -5.15
C PHE A 9 5.86 -21.58 -3.78
N ALA A 10 5.41 -22.53 -2.96
CA ALA A 10 6.01 -22.79 -1.65
C ALA A 10 7.47 -23.20 -1.76
N THR A 11 7.81 -24.00 -2.77
CA THR A 11 9.20 -24.42 -3.02
C THR A 11 10.06 -23.22 -3.44
N GLU A 12 9.55 -22.35 -4.29
CA GLU A 12 10.25 -21.13 -4.69
C GLU A 12 10.46 -20.19 -3.49
N VAL A 13 9.45 -20.06 -2.63
CA VAL A 13 9.57 -19.26 -1.40
C VAL A 13 10.62 -19.85 -0.47
N GLU A 14 10.67 -21.17 -0.30
CA GLU A 14 11.70 -21.83 0.51
C GLU A 14 13.09 -21.60 -0.06
N LYS A 15 13.26 -21.69 -1.37
CA LYS A 15 14.54 -21.38 -2.03
C LYS A 15 14.96 -19.95 -1.78
N MET A 16 14.01 -19.02 -1.82
CA MET A 16 14.27 -17.61 -1.56
C MET A 16 14.64 -17.36 -0.09
N THR A 17 14.01 -18.08 0.84
CA THR A 17 14.32 -17.94 2.28
C THR A 17 15.63 -18.60 2.68
N ASN A 18 16.08 -19.61 1.95
CA ASN A 18 17.37 -20.25 2.19
C ASN A 18 18.55 -19.51 1.55
N ALA A 19 18.28 -18.61 0.60
CA ALA A 19 19.28 -17.69 0.09
C ALA A 19 19.40 -16.51 1.07
N PRO A 20 20.61 -16.01 1.36
CA PRO A 20 20.76 -14.84 2.23
C PRO A 20 20.39 -13.56 1.49
N GLU A 21 19.19 -13.56 0.90
CA GLU A 21 18.65 -12.39 0.23
C GLU A 21 17.80 -11.60 1.22
N GLU A 22 18.06 -10.30 1.27
CA GLU A 22 17.25 -9.39 2.05
C GLU A 22 15.84 -9.33 1.47
N PHE A 23 14.85 -9.17 2.34
CA PHE A 23 13.48 -8.94 1.94
C PHE A 23 13.40 -7.65 1.11
N LYS A 24 12.75 -7.72 -0.05
CA LYS A 24 12.55 -6.55 -0.90
C LYS A 24 11.14 -5.99 -0.72
N PRO A 25 10.99 -4.71 -0.37
CA PRO A 25 9.69 -4.07 -0.31
C PRO A 25 8.95 -4.19 -1.64
N GLN A 26 7.66 -4.52 -1.57
CA GLN A 26 6.82 -4.77 -2.75
C GLN A 26 5.42 -4.25 -2.52
N ALA A 27 4.78 -3.81 -3.61
CA ALA A 27 3.39 -3.41 -3.62
C ALA A 27 2.67 -4.08 -4.78
N TYR A 28 1.40 -4.46 -4.56
CA TYR A 28 0.57 -5.10 -5.57
C TYR A 28 -0.77 -4.41 -5.67
N TYR A 29 -1.29 -4.31 -6.89
CA TYR A 29 -2.64 -3.88 -7.15
C TYR A 29 -3.50 -5.10 -7.50
N ASP A 30 -4.64 -5.23 -6.80
CA ASP A 30 -5.66 -6.22 -7.12
C ASP A 30 -6.83 -5.51 -7.80
N PRO A 31 -6.99 -5.67 -9.12
CA PRO A 31 -8.08 -5.00 -9.83
C PRO A 31 -9.46 -5.52 -9.45
N ASP A 32 -9.58 -6.78 -9.05
CA ASP A 32 -10.86 -7.37 -8.65
C ASP A 32 -11.38 -6.74 -7.34
N GLY A 33 -10.48 -6.51 -6.40
CA GLY A 33 -10.82 -5.88 -5.13
C GLY A 33 -10.65 -4.36 -5.12
N ASP A 34 -10.08 -3.79 -6.20
CA ASP A 34 -9.72 -2.37 -6.26
C ASP A 34 -8.91 -1.94 -5.04
N CYS A 35 -7.90 -2.73 -4.70
CA CYS A 35 -7.06 -2.46 -3.54
C CYS A 35 -5.57 -2.62 -3.87
N ILE A 36 -4.76 -1.93 -3.08
CA ILE A 36 -3.30 -2.05 -3.12
C ILE A 36 -2.83 -2.58 -1.78
N GLU A 37 -1.97 -3.58 -1.81
CA GLU A 37 -1.32 -4.13 -0.62
C GLU A 37 0.18 -3.99 -0.77
N PHE A 38 0.86 -3.59 0.30
CA PHE A 38 2.32 -3.56 0.28
C PHE A 38 2.92 -4.12 1.56
N PHE A 39 4.17 -4.56 1.45
CA PHE A 39 4.98 -5.03 2.58
C PHE A 39 6.38 -4.44 2.49
N VAL A 40 6.91 -4.02 3.63
CA VAL A 40 8.29 -3.50 3.75
C VAL A 40 9.16 -4.38 4.64
N SER A 41 8.60 -5.46 5.16
CA SER A 41 9.27 -6.44 6.02
C SER A 41 8.59 -7.79 5.88
N ASP A 42 9.30 -8.86 6.18
CA ASP A 42 8.77 -10.22 6.23
C ASP A 42 8.38 -10.66 7.65
N ASP A 43 8.36 -9.74 8.59
CA ASP A 43 7.94 -10.01 9.96
C ASP A 43 6.50 -10.55 9.98
N LYS A 44 6.22 -11.43 10.92
CA LYS A 44 4.84 -11.80 11.23
C LYS A 44 4.09 -10.55 11.68
N PHE A 45 2.85 -10.43 11.26
CA PHE A 45 2.09 -9.21 11.50
C PHE A 45 0.64 -9.49 11.88
N TYR A 46 0.00 -8.46 12.40
CA TYR A 46 -1.46 -8.41 12.56
C TYR A 46 -1.99 -7.16 11.87
N ALA A 47 -3.23 -7.25 11.37
CA ALA A 47 -3.86 -6.13 10.67
C ALA A 47 -4.74 -5.34 11.63
N GLU A 48 -4.68 -4.03 11.54
CA GLU A 48 -5.54 -3.12 12.28
C GLU A 48 -6.18 -2.14 11.30
N ARG A 49 -7.52 -2.06 11.34
CA ARG A 49 -8.26 -1.10 10.54
C ARG A 49 -8.16 0.28 11.18
N ILE A 50 -7.59 1.24 10.44
CA ILE A 50 -7.45 2.61 10.95
C ILE A 50 -8.57 3.53 10.46
N ASP A 51 -9.14 3.23 9.29
CA ASP A 51 -10.32 3.90 8.76
C ASP A 51 -11.04 2.97 7.75
N GLU A 52 -12.03 3.50 7.05
CA GLU A 52 -12.83 2.73 6.08
C GLU A 52 -12.05 2.26 4.87
N LEU A 53 -10.90 2.88 4.57
CA LEU A 53 -10.12 2.64 3.37
C LEU A 53 -8.81 1.91 3.65
N VAL A 54 -8.25 2.04 4.84
CA VAL A 54 -6.88 1.58 5.12
C VAL A 54 -6.82 0.65 6.33
N ASN A 55 -6.21 -0.51 6.12
CA ASN A 55 -5.74 -1.38 7.19
C ASN A 55 -4.22 -1.25 7.27
N VAL A 56 -3.67 -1.22 8.46
CA VAL A 56 -2.24 -1.17 8.70
C VAL A 56 -1.78 -2.51 9.25
N TYR A 57 -0.66 -3.00 8.76
CA TYR A 57 -0.03 -4.22 9.24
C TYR A 57 1.10 -3.86 10.21
N TYR A 58 0.94 -4.27 11.47
CA TYR A 58 1.93 -4.05 12.52
C TYR A 58 2.71 -5.33 12.79
N SER A 59 4.00 -5.18 13.01
CA SER A 59 4.87 -6.30 13.34
C SER A 59 4.48 -6.96 14.65
N ARG A 60 4.48 -8.30 14.69
CA ARG A 60 4.36 -9.06 15.94
C ARG A 60 5.70 -9.22 16.63
N GLU A 61 6.78 -8.90 15.94
CA GLU A 61 8.16 -9.05 16.43
C GLU A 61 8.69 -7.75 17.03
N THR A 62 8.28 -6.60 16.46
CA THR A 62 8.68 -5.27 16.93
C THR A 62 7.43 -4.42 17.17
N GLN A 63 7.10 -4.17 18.41
CA GLN A 63 5.90 -3.44 18.78
C GLN A 63 5.85 -2.04 18.15
N GLY A 64 4.72 -1.72 17.51
CA GLY A 64 4.49 -0.42 16.91
C GLY A 64 5.11 -0.22 15.54
N GLU A 65 5.87 -1.18 15.04
CA GLU A 65 6.50 -1.09 13.72
C GLU A 65 5.50 -1.44 12.63
N ILE A 66 5.36 -0.55 11.64
CA ILE A 66 4.52 -0.79 10.47
C ILE A 66 5.32 -1.61 9.45
N VAL A 67 4.76 -2.75 9.05
CA VAL A 67 5.40 -3.65 8.09
C VAL A 67 4.66 -3.72 6.76
N GLY A 68 3.49 -3.09 6.66
CA GLY A 68 2.72 -3.07 5.44
C GLY A 68 1.37 -2.41 5.63
N SER A 69 0.56 -2.45 4.58
CA SER A 69 -0.79 -1.88 4.60
C SER A 69 -1.62 -2.43 3.46
N LEU A 70 -2.94 -2.40 3.65
CA LEU A 70 -3.93 -2.65 2.60
C LEU A 70 -4.76 -1.38 2.41
N ILE A 71 -4.78 -0.88 1.18
CA ILE A 71 -5.52 0.33 0.78
C ILE A 71 -6.69 -0.11 -0.09
N LYS A 72 -7.91 0.19 0.34
CA LYS A 72 -9.15 -0.19 -0.35
C LYS A 72 -9.71 0.96 -1.16
N GLY A 73 -10.48 0.64 -2.21
CA GLY A 73 -11.19 1.63 -3.01
C GLY A 73 -10.28 2.62 -3.73
N VAL A 74 -9.14 2.16 -4.20
CA VAL A 74 -8.07 3.01 -4.75
C VAL A 74 -8.55 3.86 -5.92
N SER A 75 -9.27 3.27 -6.87
CA SER A 75 -9.77 4.00 -8.04
C SER A 75 -10.81 5.05 -7.66
N ARG A 76 -11.62 4.76 -6.65
CA ARG A 76 -12.63 5.68 -6.14
C ARG A 76 -12.00 6.88 -5.44
N VAL A 77 -10.99 6.63 -4.63
CA VAL A 77 -10.23 7.69 -3.95
C VAL A 77 -9.56 8.59 -4.96
N TYR A 78 -8.94 8.01 -5.97
CA TYR A 78 -8.27 8.76 -7.04
C TYR A 78 -9.25 9.68 -7.77
N LYS A 79 -10.41 9.15 -8.21
CA LYS A 79 -11.44 9.95 -8.89
C LYS A 79 -11.98 11.06 -8.02
N LYS A 80 -12.26 10.78 -6.77
CA LYS A 80 -12.79 11.77 -5.82
C LYS A 80 -11.82 12.92 -5.61
N ILE A 81 -10.54 12.65 -5.54
CA ILE A 81 -9.52 13.67 -5.36
C ILE A 81 -9.40 14.56 -6.59
N LEU A 82 -9.42 13.97 -7.79
CA LEU A 82 -9.39 14.74 -9.03
C LEU A 82 -10.59 15.69 -9.18
N GLU A 83 -11.76 15.26 -8.73
CA GLU A 83 -12.97 16.09 -8.77
C GLU A 83 -12.94 17.23 -7.73
N LYS A 84 -12.52 16.91 -6.53
CA LYS A 84 -12.61 17.81 -5.38
C LYS A 84 -11.44 18.78 -5.29
N TYR A 85 -10.29 18.39 -5.80
CA TYR A 85 -9.06 19.18 -5.74
C TYR A 85 -8.38 19.22 -7.12
N PRO A 86 -8.91 19.99 -8.07
CA PRO A 86 -8.41 19.99 -9.45
C PRO A 86 -6.95 20.45 -9.61
N GLY A 87 -6.40 21.13 -8.59
CA GLY A 87 -4.98 21.48 -8.57
C GLY A 87 -4.07 20.41 -8.01
N PHE A 88 -4.63 19.31 -7.51
CA PHE A 88 -3.85 18.22 -6.93
C PHE A 88 -3.50 17.20 -8.01
N VAL A 89 -2.23 17.06 -8.31
CA VAL A 89 -1.77 16.12 -9.33
C VAL A 89 -1.19 14.88 -8.66
N ILE A 90 -1.89 13.74 -8.83
CA ILE A 90 -1.29 12.44 -8.57
C ILE A 90 -0.69 11.97 -9.88
N GLU A 91 0.62 11.87 -9.93
CA GLU A 91 1.30 11.44 -11.13
C GLU A 91 1.25 9.92 -11.25
N ILE A 92 0.61 9.43 -12.33
CA ILE A 92 0.69 8.03 -12.71
C ILE A 92 1.69 7.95 -13.86
N LYS A 93 2.84 7.36 -13.57
CA LYS A 93 3.91 7.23 -14.54
C LYS A 93 4.01 5.78 -15.00
N ASP A 94 3.93 5.56 -16.31
CA ASP A 94 3.98 4.22 -16.90
C ASP A 94 2.93 3.25 -16.32
N GLY A 95 1.74 3.75 -16.01
CA GLY A 95 0.68 2.96 -15.39
C GLY A 95 0.92 2.61 -13.92
N LYS A 96 1.86 3.29 -13.28
CA LYS A 96 2.20 3.07 -11.86
C LYS A 96 1.94 4.31 -11.03
N ILE A 97 1.44 4.11 -9.83
CA ILE A 97 1.24 5.17 -8.85
C ILE A 97 2.25 5.02 -7.71
N ASN A 98 2.80 6.16 -7.28
CA ASN A 98 3.65 6.21 -6.11
C ASN A 98 2.76 6.19 -4.85
N LEU A 99 3.00 5.23 -3.95
CA LEU A 99 2.17 5.06 -2.76
C LEU A 99 2.26 6.22 -1.79
N GLU A 100 3.42 6.89 -1.72
CA GLU A 100 3.56 8.12 -0.94
C GLU A 100 2.49 9.14 -1.35
N HIS A 101 2.32 9.35 -2.64
CA HIS A 101 1.33 10.29 -3.17
C HIS A 101 -0.11 9.82 -2.90
N LEU A 102 -0.35 8.52 -2.99
CA LEU A 102 -1.67 7.96 -2.70
C LEU A 102 -2.08 8.19 -1.25
N PHE A 103 -1.18 7.94 -0.31
CA PHE A 103 -1.45 8.19 1.11
C PHE A 103 -1.63 9.68 1.40
N GLN A 104 -0.82 10.53 0.80
CA GLN A 104 -0.98 12.00 0.93
C GLN A 104 -2.35 12.44 0.43
N ALA A 105 -2.78 11.91 -0.71
CA ALA A 105 -4.07 12.21 -1.30
C ALA A 105 -5.22 11.76 -0.40
N GLN A 106 -5.13 10.57 0.19
CA GLN A 106 -6.14 10.07 1.11
C GLN A 106 -6.24 10.94 2.36
N LEU A 107 -5.12 11.36 2.92
CA LEU A 107 -5.09 12.23 4.09
C LEU A 107 -5.72 13.59 3.78
N TRP A 108 -5.38 14.19 2.65
CA TRP A 108 -5.91 15.49 2.22
C TRP A 108 -7.37 15.44 1.82
N GLY A 109 -7.85 14.27 1.37
CA GLY A 109 -9.24 14.05 1.00
C GLY A 109 -10.21 13.99 2.17
N LYS A 110 -9.72 13.93 3.39
CA LYS A 110 -10.55 13.91 4.59
C LYS A 110 -11.01 15.33 4.93
N GLU A 111 -12.31 15.53 5.07
CA GLU A 111 -12.89 16.85 5.33
C GLU A 111 -12.59 17.36 6.74
N ARG A 112 -12.50 16.47 7.71
CA ARG A 112 -12.12 16.78 9.08
C ARG A 112 -11.24 15.68 9.64
N ILE A 113 -10.10 16.08 10.17
CA ILE A 113 -9.21 15.18 10.87
C ILE A 113 -9.13 15.67 12.31
N GLU A 114 -9.95 15.07 13.19
CA GLU A 114 -9.94 15.36 14.62
C GLU A 114 -9.05 14.36 15.37
N ASP A 115 -8.71 13.24 14.72
CA ASP A 115 -7.91 12.18 15.32
C ASP A 115 -6.42 12.37 14.98
N GLU A 116 -5.65 12.85 15.95
CA GLU A 116 -4.21 13.05 15.80
C GLU A 116 -3.47 11.73 15.58
N ILE A 117 -3.96 10.63 16.14
CA ILE A 117 -3.36 9.30 15.97
C ILE A 117 -3.47 8.87 14.51
N LEU A 118 -4.62 9.13 13.88
CA LEU A 118 -4.83 8.84 12.47
C LEU A 118 -3.86 9.62 11.58
N VAL A 119 -3.69 10.91 11.84
CA VAL A 119 -2.72 11.75 11.10
C VAL A 119 -1.31 11.21 11.23
N LEU A 120 -0.88 10.88 12.45
CA LEU A 120 0.44 10.32 12.70
C LEU A 120 0.64 8.98 11.99
N THR A 121 -0.39 8.15 11.96
CA THR A 121 -0.34 6.85 11.26
C THR A 121 -0.17 7.05 9.76
N TYR A 122 -0.93 7.96 9.15
CA TYR A 122 -0.76 8.30 7.74
C TYR A 122 0.64 8.86 7.44
N GLN A 123 1.17 9.70 8.32
CA GLN A 123 2.52 10.22 8.15
C GLN A 123 3.57 9.11 8.17
N LYS A 124 3.40 8.11 9.03
CA LYS A 124 4.28 6.93 9.06
C LYS A 124 4.17 6.10 7.80
N LEU A 125 2.96 5.92 7.27
CA LEU A 125 2.74 5.22 6.00
C LEU A 125 3.38 5.95 4.83
N ILE A 126 3.23 7.27 4.78
CA ILE A 126 3.85 8.13 3.76
C ILE A 126 5.38 7.99 3.81
N GLU A 127 5.95 8.03 5.01
CA GLU A 127 7.39 7.89 5.20
C GLU A 127 7.89 6.51 4.77
N LYS A 128 7.18 5.44 5.14
CA LYS A 128 7.52 4.07 4.72
C LYS A 128 7.49 3.93 3.20
N ALA A 129 6.48 4.49 2.56
CA ALA A 129 6.34 4.46 1.10
C ALA A 129 7.48 5.24 0.43
N ARG A 130 7.84 6.40 0.97
CA ARG A 130 8.91 7.24 0.42
C ARG A 130 10.27 6.58 0.56
N ILE A 131 10.63 6.10 1.75
CA ILE A 131 11.92 5.47 2.01
C ILE A 131 12.12 4.23 1.16
N ASN A 132 11.06 3.46 0.92
CA ASN A 132 11.13 2.22 0.16
C ASN A 132 10.79 2.38 -1.33
N ASN A 133 10.54 3.60 -1.80
CA ASN A 133 10.17 3.91 -3.20
C ASN A 133 9.03 3.01 -3.70
N LEU A 134 7.98 2.87 -2.91
CA LEU A 134 6.88 1.96 -3.22
C LEU A 134 6.02 2.50 -4.35
N GLU A 135 5.89 1.70 -5.40
CA GLU A 135 5.03 1.96 -6.55
C GLU A 135 4.15 0.74 -6.80
N SER A 136 2.96 0.96 -7.27
CA SER A 136 2.05 -0.12 -7.68
C SER A 136 1.44 0.18 -9.02
N GLU A 137 1.21 -0.86 -9.82
CA GLU A 137 0.41 -0.74 -11.02
C GLU A 137 -1.00 -0.33 -10.63
N LEU A 138 -1.60 0.51 -11.46
CA LEU A 138 -2.96 0.99 -11.22
C LEU A 138 -3.68 1.11 -12.57
N GLU A 139 -4.66 0.23 -12.79
CA GLU A 139 -5.53 0.30 -13.95
C GLU A 139 -6.76 1.12 -13.59
N ILE A 140 -6.73 2.40 -13.94
CA ILE A 140 -7.88 3.28 -13.78
C ILE A 140 -8.39 3.63 -15.16
N GLU A 141 -9.67 3.33 -15.41
CA GLU A 141 -10.35 3.85 -16.58
C GLU A 141 -10.56 5.35 -16.39
N VAL A 142 -9.82 6.13 -17.16
CA VAL A 142 -10.04 7.56 -17.26
C VAL A 142 -11.13 7.75 -18.29
N ALA A 143 -12.35 7.88 -17.80
CA ALA A 143 -13.48 8.23 -18.64
C ALA A 143 -13.45 9.72 -18.94
#